data_466cf25d6d33514d2e0234e61c8acd5c
#
_entry.id   466cf25d6d33514d2e0234e61c8acd5c
#
_cell.length_a   1.000
_cell.length_b   1.000
_cell.length_c   1.000
_cell.angle_alpha   90.00
_cell.angle_beta   90.00
_cell.angle_gamma   90.00
#
_symmetry.space_group_name_H-M   'P 1'
#
loop_
_entity.id
_entity.type
_entity.pdbx_description
1 polymer ?
#
loop_
_entity_poly.entity_id
_entity_poly.type
_entity_poly.pdbx_seq_one_letter_code
_entity_poly.pdbx_strand_id
1 'polypeptide(L)'
;MTEIGEISFIKLRDYPNYVHYLNAIKMSKKEIIREYEKLNEAENLNELIIELKRSSLFNIVNHILPDFSEAYHKVFEKIFVDKERLSEINPNNFNSLRKLVLDMHCLSEEKISTNEEIQEFDDLAKMLKRQDSQNDLKDIVSCVAAFNGYTYSEIADMTVYQLQLSFYRMAEIMNYNTTTLFATVSSEAKINDWSKSIDLYKEDSYHLNAKEAKNLEKLFGD
;
A
#
# COMPACT_ATOMS: atom_id res chain seq x y z
N MET A 1 -12.59 5.91 17.03
CA MET A 1 -11.56 5.98 18.07
C MET A 1 -11.04 4.57 18.26
N THR A 2 -9.76 4.36 18.19
CA THR A 2 -9.15 3.08 18.56
C THR A 2 -9.21 2.96 20.08
N GLU A 3 -9.23 1.73 20.60
CA GLU A 3 -9.12 1.50 22.06
C GLU A 3 -7.84 2.12 22.66
N ILE A 4 -6.87 2.48 21.83
CA ILE A 4 -5.54 3.00 22.17
C ILE A 4 -5.44 4.52 22.07
N GLY A 5 -6.54 5.25 21.88
CA GLY A 5 -6.56 6.70 21.88
C GLY A 5 -6.51 7.37 20.51
N GLU A 6 -6.12 8.63 20.51
CA GLU A 6 -6.09 9.49 19.33
C GLU A 6 -4.78 9.32 18.58
N ILE A 7 -4.90 9.17 17.24
CA ILE A 7 -3.75 9.11 16.32
C ILE A 7 -3.88 10.18 15.24
N SER A 8 -2.75 10.65 14.73
CA SER A 8 -2.65 11.64 13.68
C SER A 8 -1.96 11.07 12.43
N PHE A 9 -2.35 11.58 11.26
CA PHE A 9 -1.69 11.20 10.00
C PHE A 9 -0.35 11.93 9.84
N ILE A 10 0.61 11.25 9.19
CA ILE A 10 1.84 11.89 8.75
C ILE A 10 1.52 12.80 7.55
N LYS A 11 1.89 14.08 7.64
CA LYS A 11 1.71 15.05 6.55
C LYS A 11 2.74 14.84 5.46
N LEU A 12 2.42 15.25 4.22
CA LEU A 12 3.30 15.11 3.08
C LEU A 12 4.66 15.79 3.27
N ARG A 13 4.73 16.92 3.99
CA ARG A 13 6.00 17.58 4.33
C ARG A 13 6.95 16.71 5.14
N ASP A 14 6.41 15.82 5.98
CA ASP A 14 7.18 14.92 6.84
C ASP A 14 7.38 13.54 6.19
N TYR A 15 6.55 13.19 5.21
CA TYR A 15 6.48 11.87 4.60
C TYR A 15 7.84 11.34 4.08
N PRO A 16 8.70 12.16 3.43
CA PRO A 16 10.01 11.69 2.97
C PRO A 16 10.91 11.14 4.08
N ASN A 17 10.74 11.65 5.32
CA ASN A 17 11.52 11.20 6.48
C ASN A 17 11.01 9.87 7.05
N TYR A 18 9.78 9.46 6.70
CA TYR A 18 9.14 8.26 7.24
C TYR A 18 8.90 7.16 6.20
N VAL A 19 9.06 7.44 4.91
CA VAL A 19 8.74 6.48 3.83
C VAL A 19 9.50 5.16 3.96
N HIS A 20 10.76 5.19 4.37
CA HIS A 20 11.56 3.98 4.55
C HIS A 20 11.09 3.14 5.74
N TYR A 21 10.67 3.76 6.84
CA TYR A 21 10.07 3.06 7.98
C TYR A 21 8.69 2.48 7.62
N LEU A 22 7.88 3.25 6.88
CA LEU A 22 6.58 2.77 6.40
C LEU A 22 6.72 1.58 5.45
N ASN A 23 7.76 1.55 4.60
CA ASN A 23 8.07 0.41 3.76
C ASN A 23 8.46 -0.84 4.58
N ALA A 24 9.17 -0.68 5.69
CA ALA A 24 9.44 -1.78 6.61
C ALA A 24 8.15 -2.28 7.29
N ILE A 25 7.27 -1.37 7.73
CA ILE A 25 5.97 -1.74 8.32
C ILE A 25 5.07 -2.45 7.30
N LYS A 26 5.16 -2.09 6.02
CA LYS A 26 4.41 -2.71 4.94
C LYS A 26 4.75 -4.18 4.76
N MET A 27 5.99 -4.59 5.01
CA MET A 27 6.43 -5.97 4.78
C MET A 27 5.64 -6.96 5.64
N SER A 28 5.04 -7.94 4.99
CA SER A 28 4.39 -9.06 5.66
C SER A 28 5.42 -10.01 6.28
N LYS A 29 5.01 -10.84 7.25
CA LYS A 29 5.89 -11.88 7.80
C LYS A 29 6.48 -12.79 6.72
N LYS A 30 5.66 -13.16 5.71
CA LYS A 30 6.10 -14.01 4.60
C LYS A 30 7.16 -13.32 3.75
N GLU A 31 6.98 -12.03 3.49
CA GLU A 31 7.92 -11.22 2.72
C GLU A 31 9.25 -11.07 3.47
N ILE A 32 9.22 -10.78 4.78
CA ILE A 32 10.42 -10.73 5.62
C ILE A 32 11.19 -12.06 5.54
N ILE A 33 10.53 -13.19 5.76
CA ILE A 33 11.17 -14.52 5.69
C ILE A 33 11.80 -14.73 4.32
N ARG A 34 11.08 -14.43 3.24
CA ARG A 34 11.57 -14.59 1.86
C ARG A 34 12.82 -13.75 1.58
N GLU A 35 12.85 -12.50 2.05
CA GLU A 35 14.03 -11.65 1.87
C GLU A 35 15.25 -12.23 2.61
N TYR A 36 15.06 -12.77 3.82
CA TYR A 36 16.15 -13.44 4.54
C TYR A 36 16.57 -14.77 3.87
N GLU A 37 15.64 -15.53 3.28
CA GLU A 37 15.95 -16.75 2.52
C GLU A 37 16.78 -16.48 1.27
N LYS A 38 16.64 -15.31 0.64
CA LYS A 38 17.46 -14.91 -0.51
C LYS A 38 18.91 -14.57 -0.15
N LEU A 39 19.21 -14.22 1.09
CA LEU A 39 20.56 -13.80 1.54
C LEU A 39 21.54 -14.96 1.72
N ASN A 40 21.16 -16.16 1.63
CA ASN A 40 21.73 -17.54 1.50
C ASN A 40 23.21 -17.83 1.88
N GLU A 41 23.99 -16.96 2.57
CA GLU A 41 25.45 -17.15 2.69
C GLU A 41 26.02 -17.34 4.12
N ALA A 42 25.20 -17.40 5.18
CA ALA A 42 25.72 -17.55 6.55
C ALA A 42 25.06 -18.70 7.32
N GLU A 43 25.86 -19.54 7.99
CA GLU A 43 25.36 -20.64 8.84
C GLU A 43 24.35 -20.17 9.90
N ASN A 44 24.55 -18.97 10.47
CA ASN A 44 23.64 -18.38 11.45
C ASN A 44 22.30 -17.94 10.87
N LEU A 45 22.18 -17.82 9.54
CA LEU A 45 20.96 -17.38 8.87
C LEU A 45 19.86 -18.46 8.92
N ASN A 46 20.24 -19.74 8.85
CA ASN A 46 19.28 -20.84 8.91
C ASN A 46 18.56 -20.90 10.25
N GLU A 47 19.27 -20.69 11.36
CA GLU A 47 18.66 -20.64 12.69
C GLU A 47 17.70 -19.47 12.81
N LEU A 48 18.10 -18.29 12.33
CA LEU A 48 17.25 -17.10 12.30
C LEU A 48 15.99 -17.32 11.46
N ILE A 49 16.09 -17.92 10.26
CA ILE A 49 14.93 -18.22 9.41
C ILE A 49 13.96 -19.18 10.13
N ILE A 50 14.46 -20.19 10.82
CA ILE A 50 13.63 -21.11 11.61
C ILE A 50 12.91 -20.34 12.72
N GLU A 51 13.60 -19.46 13.42
CA GLU A 51 13.02 -18.61 14.45
C GLU A 51 11.96 -17.67 13.90
N LEU A 52 12.21 -16.98 12.78
CA LEU A 52 11.24 -16.14 12.08
C LEU A 52 9.99 -16.91 11.68
N LYS A 53 10.15 -18.14 11.15
CA LYS A 53 9.02 -18.99 10.77
C LYS A 53 8.12 -19.36 11.94
N ARG A 54 8.68 -19.58 13.14
CA ARG A 54 7.95 -19.96 14.36
C ARG A 54 7.32 -18.77 15.08
N SER A 55 7.89 -17.59 14.96
CA SER A 55 7.50 -16.39 15.70
C SER A 55 6.31 -15.67 15.06
N SER A 56 5.52 -14.95 15.87
CA SER A 56 4.53 -14.00 15.38
C SER A 56 5.20 -12.74 14.82
N LEU A 57 4.52 -11.97 13.96
CA LEU A 57 5.07 -10.70 13.46
C LEU A 57 5.38 -9.73 14.61
N PHE A 58 4.54 -9.70 15.65
CA PHE A 58 4.79 -8.92 16.86
C PHE A 58 6.13 -9.29 17.51
N ASN A 59 6.40 -10.59 17.69
CA ASN A 59 7.66 -11.04 18.28
C ASN A 59 8.88 -10.76 17.37
N ILE A 60 8.71 -10.93 16.06
CA ILE A 60 9.75 -10.60 15.08
C ILE A 60 10.17 -9.13 15.22
N VAL A 61 9.19 -8.24 15.24
CA VAL A 61 9.41 -6.80 15.33
C VAL A 61 10.02 -6.40 16.68
N ASN A 62 9.53 -6.94 17.79
CA ASN A 62 9.93 -6.45 19.11
C ASN A 62 11.17 -7.13 19.69
N HIS A 63 11.53 -8.34 19.22
CA HIS A 63 12.55 -9.15 19.89
C HIS A 63 13.61 -9.74 18.96
N ILE A 64 13.34 -9.88 17.66
CA ILE A 64 14.23 -10.59 16.75
C ILE A 64 14.97 -9.64 15.80
N LEU A 65 14.23 -8.69 15.18
CA LEU A 65 14.77 -7.80 14.16
C LEU A 65 14.79 -6.33 14.63
N PRO A 66 15.94 -5.82 15.13
CA PRO A 66 16.04 -4.45 15.67
C PRO A 66 15.65 -3.36 14.67
N ASP A 67 15.99 -3.50 13.39
CA ASP A 67 15.68 -2.50 12.36
C ASP A 67 14.17 -2.33 12.17
N PHE A 68 13.42 -3.45 12.26
CA PHE A 68 11.95 -3.41 12.24
C PHE A 68 11.39 -2.78 13.52
N SER A 69 11.99 -3.08 14.67
CA SER A 69 11.61 -2.46 15.94
C SER A 69 11.74 -0.95 15.87
N GLU A 70 12.87 -0.45 15.36
CA GLU A 70 13.11 0.98 15.16
C GLU A 70 12.05 1.58 14.21
N ALA A 71 11.79 0.94 13.08
CA ALA A 71 10.82 1.43 12.11
C ALA A 71 9.42 1.60 12.71
N TYR A 72 8.94 0.58 13.43
CA TYR A 72 7.64 0.63 14.09
C TYR A 72 7.61 1.70 15.20
N HIS A 73 8.66 1.77 16.01
CA HIS A 73 8.75 2.77 17.08
C HIS A 73 8.70 4.20 16.51
N LYS A 74 9.51 4.51 15.50
CA LYS A 74 9.55 5.83 14.86
C LYS A 74 8.20 6.25 14.28
N VAL A 75 7.51 5.34 13.60
CA VAL A 75 6.20 5.65 13.02
C VAL A 75 5.14 5.79 14.11
N PHE A 76 5.09 4.87 15.06
CA PHE A 76 4.11 4.93 16.15
C PHE A 76 4.32 6.18 17.02
N GLU A 77 5.57 6.51 17.36
CA GLU A 77 5.90 7.75 18.07
C GLU A 77 5.42 9.01 17.33
N LYS A 78 5.46 8.99 15.99
CA LYS A 78 4.99 10.12 15.17
C LYS A 78 3.48 10.25 15.13
N ILE A 79 2.77 9.13 15.04
CA ILE A 79 1.31 9.13 14.82
C ILE A 79 0.50 9.19 16.13
N PHE A 80 1.01 8.65 17.24
CA PHE A 80 0.30 8.71 18.51
C PHE A 80 0.38 10.12 19.12
N VAL A 81 -0.79 10.70 19.42
CA VAL A 81 -0.88 11.99 20.10
C VAL A 81 -0.41 11.85 21.55
N ASP A 82 -0.85 10.81 22.23
CA ASP A 82 -0.43 10.44 23.58
C ASP A 82 0.61 9.31 23.50
N LYS A 83 1.86 9.67 23.75
CA LYS A 83 3.00 8.73 23.64
C LYS A 83 3.07 7.70 24.77
N GLU A 84 2.42 7.96 25.91
CA GLU A 84 2.40 7.00 27.02
C GLU A 84 1.67 5.71 26.62
N ARG A 85 0.72 5.82 25.70
CA ARG A 85 -0.05 4.70 25.18
C ARG A 85 0.72 3.77 24.26
N LEU A 86 1.94 4.11 23.86
CA LEU A 86 2.83 3.18 23.15
C LEU A 86 3.11 1.91 23.98
N SER A 87 3.10 2.04 25.31
CA SER A 87 3.27 0.90 26.23
C SER A 87 2.06 -0.06 26.25
N GLU A 88 0.90 0.35 25.73
CA GLU A 88 -0.32 -0.47 25.65
C GLU A 88 -0.32 -1.38 24.42
N ILE A 89 0.66 -1.24 23.50
CA ILE A 89 0.78 -2.08 22.33
C ILE A 89 1.18 -3.49 22.73
N ASN A 90 0.37 -4.46 22.35
CA ASN A 90 0.53 -5.86 22.72
C ASN A 90 0.15 -6.79 21.54
N PRO A 91 0.38 -8.11 21.62
CA PRO A 91 0.10 -9.04 20.52
C PRO A 91 -1.34 -9.01 20.00
N ASN A 92 -2.32 -8.62 20.84
CA ASN A 92 -3.73 -8.66 20.45
C ASN A 92 -4.14 -7.45 19.59
N ASN A 93 -3.52 -6.28 19.83
CA ASN A 93 -3.87 -5.04 19.14
C ASN A 93 -2.86 -4.64 18.03
N PHE A 94 -1.66 -5.21 18.04
CA PHE A 94 -0.58 -4.87 17.12
C PHE A 94 -0.98 -4.95 15.64
N ASN A 95 -1.60 -6.06 15.22
CA ASN A 95 -1.98 -6.24 13.81
C ASN A 95 -3.05 -5.24 13.37
N SER A 96 -3.98 -4.90 14.23
CA SER A 96 -5.03 -3.90 13.96
C SER A 96 -4.43 -2.50 13.83
N LEU A 97 -3.48 -2.15 14.70
CA LEU A 97 -2.74 -0.90 14.62
C LEU A 97 -1.88 -0.81 13.37
N ARG A 98 -1.15 -1.88 13.07
CA ARG A 98 -0.36 -1.97 11.86
C ARG A 98 -1.23 -1.77 10.62
N LYS A 99 -2.36 -2.47 10.54
CA LYS A 99 -3.31 -2.30 9.43
C LYS A 99 -3.78 -0.84 9.33
N LEU A 100 -4.13 -0.22 10.45
CA LEU A 100 -4.55 1.17 10.48
C LEU A 100 -3.45 2.11 9.95
N VAL A 101 -2.18 1.89 10.33
CA VAL A 101 -1.05 2.65 9.78
C VAL A 101 -0.94 2.49 8.27
N LEU A 102 -1.07 1.27 7.77
CA LEU A 102 -1.03 1.01 6.32
C LEU A 102 -2.19 1.72 5.60
N ASP A 103 -3.41 1.59 6.13
CA ASP A 103 -4.59 2.24 5.58
C ASP A 103 -4.46 3.77 5.57
N MET A 104 -3.92 4.38 6.65
CA MET A 104 -3.68 5.82 6.73
C MET A 104 -2.73 6.35 5.65
N HIS A 105 -1.81 5.52 5.17
CA HIS A 105 -0.78 5.90 4.21
C HIS A 105 -1.00 5.29 2.81
N CYS A 106 -2.19 4.70 2.56
CA CYS A 106 -2.52 4.04 1.29
C CYS A 106 -1.50 2.95 0.91
N LEU A 107 -1.04 2.19 1.91
CA LEU A 107 -0.11 1.09 1.74
C LEU A 107 -0.85 -0.25 1.90
N SER A 108 -0.47 -1.23 1.11
CA SER A 108 -0.96 -2.61 1.21
C SER A 108 0.19 -3.59 1.33
N GLU A 109 -0.01 -4.68 2.08
CA GLU A 109 0.95 -5.79 2.12
C GLU A 109 1.04 -6.47 0.75
N GLU A 110 2.22 -6.93 0.40
CA GLU A 110 2.35 -7.80 -0.76
C GLU A 110 1.79 -9.20 -0.46
N LYS A 111 0.98 -9.70 -1.39
CA LYS A 111 0.52 -11.08 -1.35
C LYS A 111 1.62 -11.97 -1.89
N ILE A 112 2.20 -12.79 -1.01
CA ILE A 112 3.21 -13.77 -1.38
C ILE A 112 2.53 -15.10 -1.63
N SER A 113 2.65 -15.61 -2.86
CA SER A 113 2.16 -16.93 -3.24
C SER A 113 2.95 -18.03 -2.50
N THR A 114 2.28 -19.14 -2.23
CA THR A 114 2.95 -20.35 -1.71
C THR A 114 3.57 -21.19 -2.81
N ASN A 115 3.23 -20.91 -4.07
CA ASN A 115 3.83 -21.53 -5.26
C ASN A 115 4.92 -20.60 -5.81
N GLU A 116 6.15 -21.07 -5.88
CA GLU A 116 7.32 -20.30 -6.31
C GLU A 116 7.17 -19.84 -7.77
N GLU A 117 6.69 -20.69 -8.68
CA GLU A 117 6.51 -20.32 -10.09
C GLU A 117 5.51 -19.16 -10.24
N ILE A 118 4.39 -19.22 -9.52
CA ILE A 118 3.39 -18.15 -9.54
C ILE A 118 4.01 -16.85 -8.97
N GLN A 119 4.83 -16.97 -7.92
CA GLN A 119 5.47 -15.82 -7.31
C GLN A 119 6.51 -15.17 -8.23
N GLU A 120 7.27 -15.97 -8.98
CA GLU A 120 8.21 -15.46 -9.99
C GLU A 120 7.48 -14.71 -11.11
N PHE A 121 6.34 -15.24 -11.60
CA PHE A 121 5.50 -14.54 -12.57
C PHE A 121 4.95 -13.22 -12.01
N ASP A 122 4.48 -13.21 -10.77
CA ASP A 122 3.98 -11.99 -10.11
C ASP A 122 5.09 -10.95 -9.96
N ASP A 123 6.29 -11.36 -9.57
CA ASP A 123 7.45 -10.47 -9.43
C ASP A 123 7.86 -9.89 -10.78
N LEU A 124 7.89 -10.71 -11.84
CA LEU A 124 8.18 -10.26 -13.19
C LEU A 124 7.11 -9.28 -13.70
N ALA A 125 5.84 -9.59 -13.51
CA ALA A 125 4.74 -8.71 -13.89
C ALA A 125 4.81 -7.36 -13.18
N LYS A 126 5.14 -7.35 -11.88
CA LYS A 126 5.35 -6.12 -11.11
C LYS A 126 6.54 -5.32 -11.62
N MET A 127 7.65 -6.00 -11.96
CA MET A 127 8.84 -5.35 -12.52
C MET A 127 8.53 -4.67 -13.85
N LEU A 128 7.84 -5.33 -14.76
CA LEU A 128 7.42 -4.79 -16.06
C LEU A 128 6.46 -3.60 -15.87
N LYS A 129 5.48 -3.72 -14.99
CA LYS A 129 4.53 -2.64 -14.70
C LYS A 129 5.21 -1.41 -14.09
N ARG A 130 6.22 -1.59 -13.22
CA ARG A 130 7.00 -0.49 -12.67
C ARG A 130 7.77 0.29 -13.73
N GLN A 131 8.15 -0.34 -14.84
CA GLN A 131 8.80 0.33 -15.98
C GLN A 131 7.83 1.21 -16.76
N ASP A 132 6.55 0.80 -16.86
CA ASP A 132 5.56 1.47 -17.72
C ASP A 132 4.72 2.56 -17.01
N SER A 133 4.62 2.54 -15.68
CA SER A 133 3.63 3.36 -14.96
C SER A 133 4.12 3.90 -13.62
N GLN A 134 5.24 4.64 -13.60
CA GLN A 134 5.60 5.38 -12.38
C GLN A 134 5.05 6.81 -12.44
N ASN A 135 3.84 7.00 -11.93
CA ASN A 135 3.47 8.32 -11.43
C ASN A 135 4.26 8.56 -10.13
N ASP A 136 5.35 9.30 -10.23
CA ASP A 136 6.13 9.73 -9.07
C ASP A 136 5.25 10.64 -8.19
N LEU A 137 5.47 10.61 -6.89
CA LEU A 137 4.76 11.47 -5.94
C LEU A 137 4.78 12.94 -6.36
N LYS A 138 5.90 13.43 -6.93
CA LYS A 138 6.03 14.79 -7.47
C LYS A 138 5.05 15.09 -8.60
N ASP A 139 4.77 14.10 -9.47
CA ASP A 139 3.85 14.25 -10.59
C ASP A 139 2.42 14.32 -10.09
N ILE A 140 2.06 13.48 -9.12
CA ILE A 140 0.76 13.54 -8.45
C ILE A 140 0.56 14.90 -7.77
N VAL A 141 1.56 15.38 -7.03
CA VAL A 141 1.53 16.69 -6.37
C VAL A 141 1.33 17.80 -7.39
N SER A 142 2.08 17.79 -8.52
CA SER A 142 1.97 18.80 -9.55
C SER A 142 0.60 18.78 -10.24
N CYS A 143 0.06 17.59 -10.54
CA CYS A 143 -1.27 17.44 -11.11
C CYS A 143 -2.35 18.00 -10.18
N VAL A 144 -2.32 17.65 -8.90
CA VAL A 144 -3.30 18.12 -7.91
C VAL A 144 -3.21 19.63 -7.71
N ALA A 145 -1.98 20.19 -7.68
CA ALA A 145 -1.76 21.63 -7.61
C ALA A 145 -2.38 22.35 -8.81
N ALA A 146 -2.03 21.92 -10.02
CA ALA A 146 -2.49 22.54 -11.25
C ALA A 146 -4.01 22.47 -11.45
N PHE A 147 -4.61 21.31 -11.11
CA PHE A 147 -6.04 21.09 -11.33
C PHE A 147 -6.92 21.83 -10.31
N ASN A 148 -6.53 21.83 -9.03
CA ASN A 148 -7.33 22.40 -7.95
C ASN A 148 -6.93 23.84 -7.59
N GLY A 149 -5.83 24.35 -8.14
CA GLY A 149 -5.30 25.67 -7.78
C GLY A 149 -4.67 25.74 -6.39
N TYR A 150 -4.32 24.60 -5.79
CA TYR A 150 -3.60 24.58 -4.52
C TYR A 150 -2.16 25.02 -4.66
N THR A 151 -1.66 25.74 -3.67
CA THR A 151 -0.24 25.99 -3.52
C THR A 151 0.48 24.73 -3.07
N TYR A 152 1.76 24.59 -3.39
CA TYR A 152 2.57 23.47 -2.89
C TYR A 152 2.65 23.43 -1.35
N SER A 153 2.53 24.57 -0.67
CA SER A 153 2.49 24.64 0.79
C SER A 153 1.20 23.98 1.35
N GLU A 154 0.05 24.24 0.74
CA GLU A 154 -1.21 23.62 1.15
C GLU A 154 -1.18 22.11 0.90
N ILE A 155 -0.62 21.67 -0.23
CA ILE A 155 -0.47 20.24 -0.50
C ILE A 155 0.49 19.59 0.49
N ALA A 156 1.58 20.27 0.89
CA ALA A 156 2.51 19.75 1.88
C ALA A 156 1.85 19.52 3.26
N ASP A 157 0.75 20.22 3.56
CA ASP A 157 -0.05 20.01 4.77
C ASP A 157 -1.11 18.91 4.66
N MET A 158 -1.36 18.40 3.47
CA MET A 158 -2.23 17.23 3.25
C MET A 158 -1.56 15.95 3.76
N THR A 159 -2.37 14.92 3.94
CA THR A 159 -1.90 13.54 4.13
C THR A 159 -1.75 12.84 2.79
N VAL A 160 -1.02 11.71 2.76
CA VAL A 160 -0.95 10.86 1.56
C VAL A 160 -2.35 10.43 1.11
N TYR A 161 -3.21 10.08 2.07
CA TYR A 161 -4.60 9.71 1.79
C TYR A 161 -5.37 10.83 1.08
N GLN A 162 -5.28 12.07 1.57
CA GLN A 162 -5.95 13.22 0.97
C GLN A 162 -5.43 13.52 -0.44
N LEU A 163 -4.12 13.44 -0.64
CA LEU A 163 -3.50 13.65 -1.94
C LEU A 163 -3.96 12.60 -2.95
N GLN A 164 -3.89 11.32 -2.58
CA GLN A 164 -4.31 10.21 -3.45
C GLN A 164 -5.80 10.31 -3.80
N LEU A 165 -6.65 10.55 -2.81
CA LEU A 165 -8.08 10.71 -3.05
C LEU A 165 -8.38 11.88 -3.99
N SER A 166 -7.69 13.01 -3.83
CA SER A 166 -7.83 14.17 -4.72
C SER A 166 -7.38 13.86 -6.14
N PHE A 167 -6.27 13.16 -6.30
CA PHE A 167 -5.75 12.75 -7.60
C PHE A 167 -6.72 11.81 -8.35
N TYR A 168 -7.20 10.77 -7.68
CA TYR A 168 -8.17 9.85 -8.30
C TYR A 168 -9.49 10.54 -8.60
N ARG A 169 -9.98 11.42 -7.72
CA ARG A 169 -11.21 12.18 -7.99
C ARG A 169 -11.07 13.09 -9.21
N MET A 170 -9.91 13.75 -9.36
CA MET A 170 -9.58 14.54 -10.54
C MET A 170 -9.61 13.66 -11.80
N ALA A 171 -8.99 12.47 -11.77
CA ALA A 171 -8.99 11.55 -12.89
C ALA A 171 -10.42 11.10 -13.28
N GLU A 172 -11.28 10.80 -12.30
CA GLU A 172 -12.70 10.47 -12.56
C GLU A 172 -13.47 11.62 -13.19
N ILE A 173 -13.26 12.86 -12.73
CA ILE A 173 -13.91 14.05 -13.32
C ILE A 173 -13.45 14.26 -14.78
N MET A 174 -12.14 14.12 -15.04
CA MET A 174 -11.61 14.24 -16.39
C MET A 174 -12.13 13.15 -17.32
N ASN A 175 -12.19 11.91 -16.83
CA ASN A 175 -12.75 10.79 -17.57
C ASN A 175 -14.24 11.01 -17.88
N TYR A 176 -15.02 11.46 -16.90
CA TYR A 176 -16.43 11.83 -17.10
C TYR A 176 -16.61 12.90 -18.20
N ASN A 177 -15.83 13.98 -18.15
CA ASN A 177 -15.88 15.04 -19.14
C ASN A 177 -15.54 14.54 -20.55
N THR A 178 -14.47 13.75 -20.68
CA THR A 178 -14.05 13.18 -21.96
C THR A 178 -15.10 12.20 -22.49
N THR A 179 -15.62 11.31 -21.66
CA THR A 179 -16.62 10.32 -22.06
C THR A 179 -17.94 10.99 -22.44
N THR A 180 -18.34 12.08 -21.76
CA THR A 180 -19.51 12.86 -22.10
C THR A 180 -19.39 13.50 -23.50
N LEU A 181 -18.19 14.02 -23.84
CA LEU A 181 -17.93 14.51 -25.20
C LEU A 181 -18.03 13.40 -26.25
N PHE A 182 -17.45 12.22 -25.99
CA PHE A 182 -17.57 11.07 -26.89
C PHE A 182 -19.03 10.61 -27.05
N ALA A 183 -19.83 10.67 -26.01
CA ALA A 183 -21.25 10.28 -26.06
C ALA A 183 -22.09 11.18 -26.97
N THR A 184 -21.62 12.37 -27.34
CA THR A 184 -22.29 13.23 -28.32
C THR A 184 -22.19 12.70 -29.76
N VAL A 185 -21.17 11.85 -30.04
CA VAL A 185 -20.89 11.32 -31.38
C VAL A 185 -20.96 9.79 -31.46
N SER A 186 -21.06 9.10 -30.33
CA SER A 186 -21.12 7.63 -30.24
C SER A 186 -22.15 7.19 -29.20
N SER A 187 -23.13 6.39 -29.63
CA SER A 187 -24.12 5.80 -28.73
C SER A 187 -23.58 4.66 -27.85
N GLU A 188 -22.36 4.17 -28.11
CA GLU A 188 -21.72 3.11 -27.35
C GLU A 188 -20.95 3.61 -26.14
N ALA A 189 -20.72 4.93 -26.06
CA ALA A 189 -19.98 5.52 -24.94
C ALA A 189 -20.81 5.42 -23.64
N LYS A 190 -20.23 4.73 -22.64
CA LYS A 190 -20.83 4.60 -21.32
C LYS A 190 -20.29 5.69 -20.41
N ILE A 191 -21.16 6.61 -20.00
CA ILE A 191 -20.81 7.67 -19.05
C ILE A 191 -20.80 7.08 -17.64
N ASN A 192 -19.66 7.11 -16.98
CA ASN A 192 -19.52 6.71 -15.59
C ASN A 192 -19.84 7.91 -14.67
N ASP A 193 -20.44 7.62 -13.53
CA ASP A 193 -20.69 8.63 -12.51
C ASP A 193 -19.36 8.94 -11.77
N TRP A 194 -18.87 10.17 -11.93
CA TRP A 194 -17.65 10.66 -11.30
C TRP A 194 -17.76 10.80 -9.76
N SER A 195 -19.00 10.87 -9.22
CA SER A 195 -19.23 11.06 -7.79
C SER A 195 -19.17 9.78 -6.98
N LYS A 196 -18.99 8.62 -7.62
CA LYS A 196 -18.87 7.33 -6.94
C LYS A 196 -17.77 7.32 -5.90
N SER A 197 -17.95 6.48 -4.88
CA SER A 197 -16.91 6.23 -3.89
C SER A 197 -15.64 5.71 -4.56
N ILE A 198 -14.49 6.27 -4.19
CA ILE A 198 -13.17 5.82 -4.64
C ILE A 198 -12.63 4.91 -3.55
N ASP A 199 -12.36 3.67 -3.92
CA ASP A 199 -11.69 2.71 -3.05
C ASP A 199 -10.17 2.77 -3.33
N LEU A 200 -9.42 3.42 -2.41
CA LEU A 200 -7.97 3.54 -2.51
C LEU A 200 -7.23 2.23 -2.16
N TYR A 201 -7.94 1.24 -1.64
CA TYR A 201 -7.39 -0.05 -1.21
C TYR A 201 -7.74 -1.17 -2.18
N LYS A 202 -8.41 -0.82 -3.29
CA LYS A 202 -8.74 -1.79 -4.32
C LYS A 202 -7.44 -2.34 -4.91
N GLU A 203 -7.14 -3.57 -4.53
CA GLU A 203 -6.05 -4.30 -5.14
C GLU A 203 -6.40 -4.58 -6.61
N ASP A 204 -5.49 -4.24 -7.51
CA ASP A 204 -5.53 -4.80 -8.86
C ASP A 204 -5.34 -6.30 -8.72
N SER A 205 -6.42 -7.07 -8.73
CA SER A 205 -6.32 -8.51 -8.75
C SER A 205 -5.83 -8.93 -10.13
N TYR A 206 -4.56 -9.28 -10.23
CA TYR A 206 -4.00 -9.94 -11.42
C TYR A 206 -4.48 -11.39 -11.55
N HIS A 207 -5.12 -11.92 -10.51
CA HIS A 207 -5.75 -13.22 -10.55
C HIS A 207 -7.08 -13.08 -11.27
N LEU A 208 -7.18 -13.71 -12.44
CA LEU A 208 -8.47 -13.94 -13.10
C LEU A 208 -9.43 -14.52 -12.05
N ASN A 209 -10.55 -13.86 -11.85
CA ASN A 209 -11.56 -14.46 -11.00
C ASN A 209 -12.09 -15.75 -11.70
N ALA A 210 -12.68 -16.66 -10.93
CA ALA A 210 -13.13 -17.95 -11.45
C ALA A 210 -14.12 -17.85 -12.63
N LYS A 211 -14.80 -16.69 -12.81
CA LYS A 211 -15.68 -16.43 -13.96
C LYS A 211 -14.89 -16.02 -15.19
N GLU A 212 -13.85 -15.24 -15.02
CA GLU A 212 -12.96 -14.80 -16.11
C GLU A 212 -12.11 -15.98 -16.61
N ALA A 213 -11.61 -16.84 -15.70
CA ALA A 213 -10.93 -18.07 -16.03
C ALA A 213 -11.83 -19.01 -16.87
N LYS A 214 -13.09 -19.21 -16.46
CA LYS A 214 -14.07 -20.01 -17.24
C LYS A 214 -14.43 -19.38 -18.58
N ASN A 215 -14.40 -18.06 -18.70
CA ASN A 215 -14.61 -17.40 -19.99
C ASN A 215 -13.42 -17.57 -20.92
N LEU A 216 -12.19 -17.56 -20.39
CA LEU A 216 -11.00 -17.85 -21.17
C LEU A 216 -10.93 -19.32 -21.59
N GLU A 217 -11.28 -20.27 -20.71
CA GLU A 217 -11.42 -21.68 -21.10
C GLU A 217 -12.42 -21.89 -22.25
N LYS A 218 -13.53 -21.13 -22.27
CA LYS A 218 -14.50 -21.20 -23.38
C LYS A 218 -14.01 -20.55 -24.68
N LEU A 219 -13.07 -19.61 -24.59
CA LEU A 219 -12.53 -18.92 -25.78
C LEU A 219 -11.32 -19.66 -26.39
N PHE A 220 -10.59 -20.44 -25.60
CA PHE A 220 -9.37 -21.12 -26.00
C PHE A 220 -9.43 -22.63 -25.83
N GLY A 221 -10.52 -23.19 -25.32
CA GLY A 221 -10.73 -24.63 -25.17
C GLY A 221 -11.56 -25.17 -26.34
N ASP A 222 -10.85 -25.57 -27.37
CA ASP A 222 -11.29 -26.57 -28.35
C ASP A 222 -10.44 -27.84 -28.17
#